data_ee1bf68ad86d521a63e6dca60ae45499
#
_entry.id   ee1bf68ad86d521a63e6dca60ae45499
#
_cell.length_a   1.000
_cell.length_b   1.000
_cell.length_c   1.000
_cell.angle_alpha   90.00
_cell.angle_beta   90.00
_cell.angle_gamma   90.00
#
_symmetry.space_group_name_H-M   'P 1'
#
loop_
_entity.id
_entity.type
_entity.pdbx_description
1 polymer ?
#
loop_
_entity_poly.entity_id
_entity_poly.type
_entity_poly.pdbx_seq_one_letter_code
_entity_poly.pdbx_strand_id
1 'polypeptide(L)'
;SGSDAEVRKLILTASGGPFRGFTRQQLSGVTPAQALKHPTWDMGRVVTTNSATLVNKGLELIEAHLLFDIPFDRIDVTVHPQSVVHSMVEFFDGSVIAQCSPPDMKLPIALGMSWPDRVPNVSKPVDWTKSHSWVFEPLDESVFGAVDLARQVGSAGLTYPAVFNAANEQAVDAFHDGRLSFLGIVDLVSEVVGLHSASSEMSLESVLDAERWARETADSLIAKL
;
A
#
# COMPACT_ATOMS: atom_id res chain seq x y z
N SER A 1 -3.18 -21.50 -14.69
CA SER A 1 -2.41 -22.21 -13.68
C SER A 1 -0.99 -22.41 -14.18
N GLY A 2 -0.01 -22.05 -13.39
CA GLY A 2 1.42 -22.25 -13.62
C GLY A 2 2.06 -22.67 -12.30
N SER A 3 3.31 -23.09 -12.33
CA SER A 3 4.12 -23.33 -11.16
C SER A 3 4.85 -22.04 -10.74
N ASP A 4 5.33 -21.96 -9.50
CA ASP A 4 6.08 -20.81 -8.99
C ASP A 4 7.33 -20.50 -9.84
N ALA A 5 7.94 -21.53 -10.44
CA ALA A 5 9.10 -21.39 -11.34
C ALA A 5 8.74 -20.68 -12.67
N GLU A 6 7.48 -20.62 -13.05
CA GLU A 6 7.01 -19.99 -14.30
C GLU A 6 6.56 -18.53 -14.06
N VAL A 7 6.38 -18.11 -12.80
CA VAL A 7 6.01 -16.75 -12.44
C VAL A 7 7.20 -15.83 -12.64
N ARG A 8 7.05 -14.83 -13.51
CA ARG A 8 8.04 -13.79 -13.74
C ARG A 8 7.94 -12.71 -12.66
N LYS A 9 6.72 -12.20 -12.43
CA LYS A 9 6.45 -11.16 -11.41
C LYS A 9 4.99 -11.09 -11.01
N LEU A 10 4.75 -10.49 -9.85
CA LEU A 10 3.44 -10.02 -9.42
C LEU A 10 3.29 -8.54 -9.80
N ILE A 11 2.06 -8.14 -10.14
CA ILE A 11 1.72 -6.75 -10.43
C ILE A 11 0.53 -6.38 -9.54
N LEU A 12 0.74 -5.48 -8.60
CA LEU A 12 -0.31 -4.94 -7.73
C LEU A 12 -0.89 -3.69 -8.39
N THR A 13 -2.21 -3.54 -8.34
CA THR A 13 -2.84 -2.32 -8.83
C THR A 13 -3.15 -1.38 -7.67
N ALA A 14 -3.03 -0.08 -7.93
CA ALA A 14 -3.45 0.99 -7.02
C ALA A 14 -4.50 1.86 -7.72
N SER A 15 -5.49 2.39 -6.99
CA SER A 15 -6.41 3.38 -7.54
C SER A 15 -5.71 4.70 -7.90
N GLY A 16 -4.55 4.95 -7.29
CA GLY A 16 -3.80 6.20 -7.36
C GLY A 16 -4.29 7.26 -6.37
N GLY A 17 -5.33 6.94 -5.59
CA GLY A 17 -5.89 7.87 -4.60
C GLY A 17 -6.50 9.13 -5.21
N PRO A 18 -6.85 10.13 -4.38
CA PRO A 18 -7.46 11.39 -4.83
C PRO A 18 -6.48 12.35 -5.51
N PHE A 19 -5.18 12.10 -5.42
CA PHE A 19 -4.13 13.02 -5.91
C PHE A 19 -3.35 12.49 -7.11
N ARG A 20 -3.89 11.51 -7.82
CA ARG A 20 -3.31 11.01 -9.06
C ARG A 20 -3.06 12.14 -10.06
N GLY A 21 -1.82 12.21 -10.59
CA GLY A 21 -1.40 13.25 -11.53
C GLY A 21 -1.04 14.61 -10.89
N PHE A 22 -1.09 14.74 -9.56
CA PHE A 22 -0.63 15.96 -8.88
C PHE A 22 0.89 16.02 -8.86
N THR A 23 1.42 17.23 -9.01
CA THR A 23 2.83 17.52 -8.76
C THR A 23 3.11 17.66 -7.27
N ARG A 24 4.38 17.51 -6.85
CA ARG A 24 4.79 17.74 -5.46
C ARG A 24 4.39 19.15 -4.95
N GLN A 25 4.44 20.16 -5.82
CA GLN A 25 3.99 21.53 -5.50
C GLN A 25 2.49 21.59 -5.18
N GLN A 26 1.66 20.88 -5.95
CA GLN A 26 0.21 20.83 -5.69
C GLN A 26 -0.10 20.07 -4.39
N LEU A 27 0.71 19.06 -4.04
CA LEU A 27 0.55 18.31 -2.82
C LEU A 27 0.92 19.09 -1.55
N SER A 28 1.73 20.14 -1.64
CA SER A 28 2.17 20.93 -0.47
C SER A 28 1.01 21.62 0.27
N GLY A 29 -0.11 21.91 -0.44
CA GLY A 29 -1.28 22.57 0.12
C GLY A 29 -2.45 21.62 0.41
N VAL A 30 -2.24 20.30 0.34
CA VAL A 30 -3.31 19.32 0.57
C VAL A 30 -3.77 19.33 2.03
N THR A 31 -5.08 19.38 2.21
CA THR A 31 -5.71 19.36 3.53
C THR A 31 -6.21 17.96 3.92
N PRO A 32 -6.40 17.67 5.21
CA PRO A 32 -6.99 16.41 5.67
C PRO A 32 -8.33 16.09 4.99
N ALA A 33 -9.20 17.08 4.83
CA ALA A 33 -10.50 16.90 4.18
C ALA A 33 -10.38 16.50 2.70
N GLN A 34 -9.32 16.92 2.00
CA GLN A 34 -9.05 16.50 0.63
C GLN A 34 -8.49 15.08 0.57
N ALA A 35 -7.60 14.71 1.51
CA ALA A 35 -7.02 13.38 1.58
C ALA A 35 -8.06 12.28 1.88
N LEU A 36 -9.17 12.63 2.56
CA LEU A 36 -10.26 11.71 2.86
C LEU A 36 -11.23 11.48 1.68
N LYS A 37 -11.07 12.17 0.56
CA LYS A 37 -11.94 12.00 -0.61
C LYS A 37 -11.43 10.89 -1.53
N HIS A 38 -11.59 9.62 -1.09
CA HIS A 38 -11.22 8.51 -1.94
C HIS A 38 -12.20 8.36 -3.12
N PRO A 39 -11.72 8.15 -4.38
CA PRO A 39 -12.60 8.11 -5.56
C PRO A 39 -13.53 6.89 -5.61
N THR A 40 -13.19 5.79 -4.93
CA THR A 40 -13.88 4.50 -5.08
C THR A 40 -14.38 3.93 -3.76
N TRP A 41 -13.62 4.08 -2.66
CA TRP A 41 -13.85 3.39 -1.40
C TRP A 41 -14.26 4.34 -0.28
N ASP A 42 -15.23 3.93 0.53
CA ASP A 42 -15.54 4.55 1.83
C ASP A 42 -14.83 3.75 2.93
N MET A 43 -13.78 4.32 3.49
CA MET A 43 -12.87 3.64 4.42
C MET A 43 -12.56 4.52 5.63
N GLY A 44 -12.00 3.91 6.69
CA GLY A 44 -11.52 4.63 7.85
C GLY A 44 -10.42 5.65 7.53
N ARG A 45 -10.25 6.65 8.40
CA ARG A 45 -9.34 7.79 8.23
C ARG A 45 -7.90 7.40 7.85
N VAL A 46 -7.33 6.43 8.57
CA VAL A 46 -5.94 5.97 8.35
C VAL A 46 -5.80 5.32 6.98
N VAL A 47 -6.65 4.34 6.66
CA VAL A 47 -6.59 3.62 5.36
C VAL A 47 -6.81 4.56 4.18
N THR A 48 -7.75 5.51 4.30
CA THR A 48 -8.01 6.49 3.23
C THR A 48 -6.80 7.40 3.00
N THR A 49 -6.16 7.87 4.07
CA THR A 49 -4.94 8.69 3.97
C THR A 49 -3.77 7.86 3.44
N ASN A 50 -3.61 6.61 3.87
CA ASN A 50 -2.61 5.69 3.36
C ASN A 50 -2.81 5.38 1.86
N SER A 51 -4.05 5.34 1.38
CA SER A 51 -4.34 5.25 -0.05
C SER A 51 -3.91 6.52 -0.79
N ALA A 52 -4.13 7.69 -0.21
CA ALA A 52 -3.74 8.98 -0.79
C ALA A 52 -2.21 9.16 -0.89
N THR A 53 -1.46 8.70 0.11
CA THR A 53 0.01 8.74 0.16
C THR A 53 0.67 7.57 -0.57
N LEU A 54 -0.10 6.53 -0.93
CA LEU A 54 0.37 5.22 -1.41
C LEU A 54 1.13 4.38 -0.37
N VAL A 55 1.13 4.77 0.89
CA VAL A 55 1.64 3.92 1.98
C VAL A 55 0.88 2.60 2.05
N ASN A 56 -0.46 2.63 1.84
CA ASN A 56 -1.24 1.38 1.77
C ASN A 56 -0.70 0.42 0.73
N LYS A 57 -0.35 0.92 -0.46
CA LYS A 57 0.24 0.08 -1.51
C LYS A 57 1.65 -0.39 -1.17
N GLY A 58 2.40 0.40 -0.43
CA GLY A 58 3.68 -0.03 0.15
C GLY A 58 3.53 -1.19 1.13
N LEU A 59 2.53 -1.13 2.03
CA LEU A 59 2.21 -2.22 2.96
C LEU A 59 1.77 -3.48 2.21
N GLU A 60 0.92 -3.35 1.20
CA GLU A 60 0.49 -4.48 0.36
C GLU A 60 1.65 -5.11 -0.44
N LEU A 61 2.66 -4.33 -0.83
CA LEU A 61 3.87 -4.85 -1.47
C LEU A 61 4.68 -5.72 -0.49
N ILE A 62 4.83 -5.29 0.77
CA ILE A 62 5.47 -6.09 1.83
C ILE A 62 4.65 -7.34 2.11
N GLU A 63 3.33 -7.22 2.21
CA GLU A 63 2.41 -8.34 2.41
C GLU A 63 2.52 -9.38 1.28
N ALA A 64 2.54 -8.93 0.02
CA ALA A 64 2.67 -9.83 -1.13
C ALA A 64 4.00 -10.61 -1.12
N HIS A 65 5.10 -9.95 -0.74
CA HIS A 65 6.37 -10.64 -0.53
C HIS A 65 6.26 -11.73 0.55
N LEU A 66 5.71 -11.38 1.71
CA LEU A 66 5.60 -12.31 2.85
C LEU A 66 4.64 -13.48 2.58
N LEU A 67 3.55 -13.26 1.85
CA LEU A 67 2.55 -14.30 1.57
C LEU A 67 2.96 -15.24 0.44
N PHE A 68 3.68 -14.75 -0.55
CA PHE A 68 3.95 -15.49 -1.78
C PHE A 68 5.45 -15.79 -1.99
N ASP A 69 6.32 -15.36 -1.09
CA ASP A 69 7.78 -15.52 -1.19
C ASP A 69 8.35 -15.02 -2.53
N ILE A 70 7.75 -13.96 -3.10
CA ILE A 70 8.23 -13.33 -4.32
C ILE A 70 9.19 -12.20 -3.95
N PRO A 71 10.41 -12.16 -4.50
CA PRO A 71 11.38 -11.08 -4.25
C PRO A 71 10.81 -9.70 -4.61
N PHE A 72 11.22 -8.66 -3.87
CA PHE A 72 10.69 -7.30 -4.04
C PHE A 72 10.94 -6.71 -5.44
N ASP A 73 12.03 -7.08 -6.11
CA ASP A 73 12.35 -6.70 -7.49
C ASP A 73 11.46 -7.38 -8.54
N ARG A 74 10.64 -8.35 -8.11
CA ARG A 74 9.66 -9.04 -8.93
C ARG A 74 8.21 -8.68 -8.53
N ILE A 75 8.01 -7.62 -7.77
CA ILE A 75 6.69 -7.09 -7.43
C ILE A 75 6.58 -5.66 -7.97
N ASP A 76 5.80 -5.48 -9.02
CA ASP A 76 5.52 -4.18 -9.63
C ASP A 76 4.23 -3.57 -9.06
N VAL A 77 4.13 -2.24 -9.12
CA VAL A 77 2.91 -1.49 -8.81
C VAL A 77 2.50 -0.69 -10.04
N THR A 78 1.24 -0.79 -10.43
CA THR A 78 0.66 0.03 -11.51
C THR A 78 -0.62 0.73 -11.04
N VAL A 79 -0.87 1.93 -11.57
CA VAL A 79 -2.09 2.68 -11.23
C VAL A 79 -3.22 2.25 -12.15
N HIS A 80 -4.34 1.83 -11.56
CA HIS A 80 -5.57 1.41 -12.25
C HIS A 80 -6.78 2.09 -11.60
N PRO A 81 -7.19 3.28 -12.08
CA PRO A 81 -8.20 4.11 -11.40
C PRO A 81 -9.56 3.45 -11.26
N GLN A 82 -9.95 2.59 -12.21
CA GLN A 82 -11.24 1.91 -12.18
C GLN A 82 -11.33 0.83 -11.11
N SER A 83 -10.18 0.37 -10.59
CA SER A 83 -10.10 -0.65 -9.52
C SER A 83 -10.92 -1.91 -9.80
N VAL A 84 -10.97 -2.35 -11.06
CA VAL A 84 -11.63 -3.60 -11.49
C VAL A 84 -10.63 -4.74 -11.55
N VAL A 85 -9.40 -4.46 -11.99
CA VAL A 85 -8.27 -5.39 -11.88
C VAL A 85 -7.54 -5.09 -10.58
N HIS A 86 -7.41 -6.08 -9.70
CA HIS A 86 -6.85 -5.91 -8.37
C HIS A 86 -5.41 -6.39 -8.25
N SER A 87 -5.06 -7.44 -9.00
CA SER A 87 -3.70 -7.97 -9.09
C SER A 87 -3.51 -8.77 -10.38
N MET A 88 -2.25 -8.93 -10.79
CA MET A 88 -1.90 -9.73 -11.97
C MET A 88 -0.65 -10.56 -11.68
N VAL A 89 -0.59 -11.72 -12.32
CA VAL A 89 0.60 -12.57 -12.35
C VAL A 89 1.11 -12.60 -13.78
N GLU A 90 2.33 -12.18 -14.00
CA GLU A 90 3.03 -12.26 -15.30
C GLU A 90 3.95 -13.48 -15.30
N PHE A 91 3.88 -14.27 -16.34
CA PHE A 91 4.70 -15.47 -16.55
C PHE A 91 5.90 -15.19 -17.49
N PHE A 92 6.90 -16.06 -17.46
CA PHE A 92 8.09 -15.93 -18.30
C PHE A 92 7.81 -16.04 -19.81
N ASP A 93 6.69 -16.64 -20.20
CA ASP A 93 6.25 -16.69 -21.60
C ASP A 93 5.59 -15.38 -22.08
N GLY A 94 5.44 -14.39 -21.18
CA GLY A 94 4.82 -13.10 -21.44
C GLY A 94 3.30 -13.07 -21.25
N SER A 95 2.68 -14.18 -20.90
CA SER A 95 1.24 -14.19 -20.58
C SER A 95 0.98 -13.57 -19.20
N VAL A 96 -0.22 -12.99 -19.04
CA VAL A 96 -0.64 -12.34 -17.78
C VAL A 96 -2.02 -12.88 -17.38
N ILE A 97 -2.14 -13.32 -16.14
CA ILE A 97 -3.44 -13.65 -15.52
C ILE A 97 -3.80 -12.55 -14.52
N ALA A 98 -5.01 -12.00 -14.67
CA ALA A 98 -5.51 -10.93 -13.83
C ALA A 98 -6.70 -11.40 -12.97
N GLN A 99 -6.71 -11.00 -11.71
CA GLN A 99 -7.91 -11.11 -10.87
C GLN A 99 -8.76 -9.85 -11.09
N CYS A 100 -9.97 -10.05 -11.59
CA CYS A 100 -10.90 -8.97 -11.92
C CYS A 100 -12.22 -9.13 -11.18
N SER A 101 -12.69 -8.05 -10.58
CA SER A 101 -14.04 -7.94 -10.04
C SER A 101 -14.40 -6.46 -9.83
N PRO A 102 -15.68 -6.08 -9.79
CA PRO A 102 -16.04 -4.78 -9.24
C PRO A 102 -15.46 -4.61 -7.84
N PRO A 103 -15.10 -3.36 -7.43
CA PRO A 103 -14.51 -3.11 -6.12
C PRO A 103 -15.51 -3.39 -4.99
N ASP A 104 -15.37 -4.53 -4.33
CA ASP A 104 -16.20 -4.97 -3.22
C ASP A 104 -15.38 -5.87 -2.27
N MET A 105 -15.10 -5.39 -1.05
CA MET A 105 -14.35 -6.12 -0.04
C MET A 105 -15.02 -7.41 0.45
N LYS A 106 -16.33 -7.58 0.20
CA LYS A 106 -17.01 -8.84 0.55
C LYS A 106 -16.41 -10.03 -0.17
N LEU A 107 -15.93 -9.83 -1.42
CA LEU A 107 -15.36 -10.91 -2.22
C LEU A 107 -14.09 -11.52 -1.61
N PRO A 108 -13.02 -10.76 -1.33
CA PRO A 108 -11.82 -11.33 -0.71
C PRO A 108 -12.07 -11.81 0.72
N ILE A 109 -12.93 -11.14 1.50
CA ILE A 109 -13.29 -11.57 2.85
C ILE A 109 -14.01 -12.93 2.81
N ALA A 110 -15.02 -13.08 1.95
CA ALA A 110 -15.73 -14.35 1.84
C ALA A 110 -14.80 -15.48 1.38
N LEU A 111 -13.92 -15.22 0.40
CA LEU A 111 -12.95 -16.21 -0.07
C LEU A 111 -11.96 -16.61 1.04
N GLY A 112 -11.46 -15.64 1.84
CA GLY A 112 -10.58 -15.92 2.98
C GLY A 112 -11.25 -16.78 4.05
N MET A 113 -12.56 -16.59 4.26
CA MET A 113 -13.34 -17.37 5.24
C MET A 113 -13.73 -18.76 4.75
N SER A 114 -13.90 -18.95 3.45
CA SER A 114 -14.40 -20.19 2.85
C SER A 114 -13.36 -20.98 2.07
N TRP A 115 -12.11 -20.54 2.07
CA TRP A 115 -11.03 -21.16 1.29
C TRP A 115 -10.99 -22.70 1.46
N PRO A 116 -10.87 -23.49 0.36
CA PRO A 116 -10.68 -23.06 -1.04
C PRO A 116 -11.97 -22.79 -1.82
N ASP A 117 -13.12 -22.89 -1.20
CA ASP A 117 -14.42 -22.80 -1.85
C ASP A 117 -14.81 -21.34 -2.13
N ARG A 118 -15.65 -21.15 -3.19
CA ARG A 118 -16.19 -19.84 -3.52
C ARG A 118 -17.65 -19.75 -3.12
N VAL A 119 -17.98 -18.74 -2.28
CA VAL A 119 -19.36 -18.47 -1.88
C VAL A 119 -20.11 -17.83 -3.04
N PRO A 120 -21.29 -18.35 -3.45
CA PRO A 120 -22.05 -17.78 -4.55
C PRO A 120 -22.67 -16.43 -4.18
N ASN A 121 -22.82 -15.53 -5.17
CA ASN A 121 -23.54 -14.25 -5.06
C ASN A 121 -23.00 -13.27 -3.99
N VAL A 122 -21.74 -13.36 -3.62
CA VAL A 122 -21.11 -12.45 -2.64
C VAL A 122 -20.99 -11.03 -3.19
N SER A 123 -20.62 -10.90 -4.45
CA SER A 123 -20.44 -9.62 -5.14
C SER A 123 -21.12 -9.65 -6.50
N LYS A 124 -21.48 -8.48 -7.04
CA LYS A 124 -22.00 -8.38 -8.39
C LYS A 124 -20.90 -8.70 -9.40
N PRO A 125 -21.17 -9.49 -10.45
CA PRO A 125 -20.20 -9.73 -11.52
C PRO A 125 -20.01 -8.48 -12.38
N VAL A 126 -18.91 -8.45 -13.14
CA VAL A 126 -18.73 -7.48 -14.22
C VAL A 126 -19.79 -7.73 -15.30
N ASP A 127 -20.45 -6.67 -15.77
CA ASP A 127 -21.45 -6.75 -16.83
C ASP A 127 -20.77 -6.76 -18.20
N TRP A 128 -20.46 -7.95 -18.69
CA TRP A 128 -19.80 -8.16 -19.99
C TRP A 128 -20.68 -7.85 -21.21
N THR A 129 -21.94 -7.45 -21.01
CA THR A 129 -22.81 -7.00 -22.09
C THR A 129 -22.56 -5.55 -22.50
N LYS A 130 -21.71 -4.84 -21.74
CA LYS A 130 -21.34 -3.43 -21.96
C LYS A 130 -19.88 -3.31 -22.38
N SER A 131 -19.56 -2.23 -23.07
CA SER A 131 -18.17 -1.85 -23.35
C SER A 131 -17.47 -1.40 -22.06
N HIS A 132 -16.24 -1.84 -21.90
CA HIS A 132 -15.37 -1.43 -20.79
C HIS A 132 -14.07 -0.81 -21.32
N SER A 133 -13.56 0.18 -20.62
CA SER A 133 -12.22 0.73 -20.85
C SER A 133 -11.47 0.73 -19.52
N TRP A 134 -10.37 0.00 -19.49
CA TRP A 134 -9.50 -0.13 -18.31
C TRP A 134 -8.15 0.50 -18.62
N VAL A 135 -7.75 1.43 -17.79
CA VAL A 135 -6.52 2.20 -17.97
C VAL A 135 -5.51 1.74 -16.93
N PHE A 136 -4.27 1.57 -17.37
CA PHE A 136 -3.13 1.31 -16.50
C PHE A 136 -2.07 2.37 -16.78
N GLU A 137 -1.55 2.97 -15.71
CA GLU A 137 -0.56 4.05 -15.77
C GLU A 137 0.64 3.68 -14.90
N PRO A 138 1.85 4.06 -15.27
CA PRO A 138 3.01 3.89 -14.41
C PRO A 138 2.82 4.70 -13.11
N LEU A 139 3.36 4.17 -12.01
CA LEU A 139 3.45 4.91 -10.76
C LEU A 139 4.48 6.04 -10.89
N ASP A 140 4.11 7.25 -10.47
CA ASP A 140 5.05 8.37 -10.38
C ASP A 140 5.78 8.33 -9.01
N GLU A 141 6.85 7.57 -8.93
CA GLU A 141 7.65 7.42 -7.71
C GLU A 141 8.41 8.71 -7.34
N SER A 142 8.60 9.64 -8.28
CA SER A 142 9.23 10.93 -7.98
C SER A 142 8.36 11.84 -7.13
N VAL A 143 7.04 11.63 -7.19
CA VAL A 143 6.03 12.36 -6.40
C VAL A 143 5.60 11.54 -5.19
N PHE A 144 5.42 10.23 -5.35
CA PHE A 144 4.90 9.30 -4.34
C PHE A 144 5.95 8.27 -3.93
N GLY A 145 6.88 8.66 -3.06
CA GLY A 145 8.00 7.82 -2.64
C GLY A 145 7.66 6.70 -1.64
N ALA A 146 6.40 6.55 -1.23
CA ALA A 146 6.02 5.57 -0.21
C ALA A 146 6.24 4.11 -0.64
N VAL A 147 6.03 3.79 -1.92
CA VAL A 147 6.22 2.42 -2.44
C VAL A 147 7.70 2.05 -2.49
N ASP A 148 8.56 2.98 -2.93
CA ASP A 148 10.02 2.76 -2.94
C ASP A 148 10.56 2.61 -1.50
N LEU A 149 10.11 3.46 -0.57
CA LEU A 149 10.46 3.33 0.85
C LEU A 149 10.02 1.98 1.42
N ALA A 150 8.81 1.51 1.10
CA ALA A 150 8.32 0.20 1.54
C ALA A 150 9.16 -0.95 0.96
N ARG A 151 9.63 -0.83 -0.28
CA ARG A 151 10.54 -1.79 -0.91
C ARG A 151 11.89 -1.86 -0.17
N GLN A 152 12.44 -0.71 0.19
CA GLN A 152 13.67 -0.63 0.98
C GLN A 152 13.49 -1.25 2.37
N VAL A 153 12.42 -0.88 3.07
CA VAL A 153 12.04 -1.38 4.39
C VAL A 153 11.81 -2.89 4.38
N GLY A 154 11.06 -3.39 3.41
CA GLY A 154 10.80 -4.82 3.27
C GLY A 154 12.09 -5.60 2.97
N SER A 155 12.97 -5.07 2.13
CA SER A 155 14.25 -5.68 1.81
C SER A 155 15.21 -5.68 3.01
N ALA A 156 15.17 -4.66 3.87
CA ALA A 156 15.91 -4.65 5.12
C ALA A 156 15.38 -5.70 6.12
N GLY A 157 14.08 -6.01 6.05
CA GLY A 157 13.46 -7.07 6.85
C GLY A 157 13.45 -6.78 8.36
N LEU A 158 13.50 -7.85 9.17
CA LEU A 158 13.49 -7.74 10.63
C LEU A 158 12.33 -6.85 11.12
N THR A 159 12.61 -5.90 12.02
CA THR A 159 11.62 -4.99 12.59
C THR A 159 11.34 -3.72 11.75
N TYR A 160 12.02 -3.52 10.62
CA TYR A 160 11.82 -2.35 9.75
C TYR A 160 10.38 -2.19 9.24
N PRO A 161 9.67 -3.25 8.80
CA PRO A 161 8.25 -3.13 8.41
C PRO A 161 7.34 -2.66 9.54
N ALA A 162 7.59 -3.11 10.76
CA ALA A 162 6.83 -2.66 11.94
C ALA A 162 7.08 -1.17 12.25
N VAL A 163 8.34 -0.74 12.17
CA VAL A 163 8.73 0.68 12.33
C VAL A 163 8.08 1.56 11.28
N PHE A 164 8.10 1.14 10.00
CA PHE A 164 7.45 1.85 8.91
C PHE A 164 5.96 2.07 9.18
N ASN A 165 5.24 1.02 9.59
CA ASN A 165 3.82 1.12 9.88
C ASN A 165 3.53 1.98 11.12
N ALA A 166 4.26 1.79 12.22
CA ALA A 166 4.06 2.52 13.46
C ALA A 166 4.35 4.02 13.31
N ALA A 167 5.42 4.38 12.59
CA ALA A 167 5.73 5.77 12.27
C ALA A 167 4.67 6.41 11.38
N ASN A 168 4.15 5.65 10.39
CA ASN A 168 3.08 6.12 9.51
C ASN A 168 1.79 6.43 10.28
N GLU A 169 1.39 5.61 11.24
CA GLU A 169 0.19 5.87 12.05
C GLU A 169 0.31 7.20 12.81
N GLN A 170 1.45 7.48 13.43
CA GLN A 170 1.71 8.76 14.13
C GLN A 170 1.74 9.93 13.13
N ALA A 171 2.35 9.76 11.96
CA ALA A 171 2.40 10.78 10.92
C ALA A 171 1.00 11.12 10.38
N VAL A 172 0.16 10.12 10.15
CA VAL A 172 -1.22 10.30 9.70
C VAL A 172 -2.05 11.02 10.76
N ASP A 173 -1.92 10.66 12.03
CA ASP A 173 -2.63 11.35 13.12
C ASP A 173 -2.17 12.81 13.22
N ALA A 174 -0.88 13.08 13.17
CA ALA A 174 -0.33 14.44 13.18
C ALA A 174 -0.81 15.28 11.98
N PHE A 175 -0.93 14.69 10.80
CA PHE A 175 -1.49 15.34 9.61
C PHE A 175 -2.94 15.74 9.83
N HIS A 176 -3.77 14.84 10.38
CA HIS A 176 -5.18 15.11 10.65
C HIS A 176 -5.39 16.15 11.76
N ASP A 177 -4.44 16.24 12.70
CA ASP A 177 -4.43 17.27 13.76
C ASP A 177 -3.88 18.62 13.26
N GLY A 178 -3.42 18.71 12.00
CA GLY A 178 -2.84 19.93 11.42
C GLY A 178 -1.42 20.24 11.89
N ARG A 179 -0.74 19.28 12.51
CA ARG A 179 0.65 19.39 13.01
C ARG A 179 1.69 18.99 11.97
N LEU A 180 1.27 18.31 10.91
CA LEU A 180 2.13 17.82 9.83
C LEU A 180 1.50 18.11 8.47
N SER A 181 2.30 18.39 7.44
CA SER A 181 1.82 18.53 6.07
C SER A 181 1.59 17.14 5.42
N PHE A 182 0.83 17.09 4.32
CA PHE A 182 0.59 15.84 3.57
C PHE A 182 1.92 15.20 3.11
N LEU A 183 2.82 15.99 2.55
CA LEU A 183 4.15 15.51 2.14
C LEU A 183 4.99 15.10 3.34
N GLY A 184 4.84 15.77 4.46
CA GLY A 184 5.54 15.45 5.71
C GLY A 184 5.24 14.06 6.24
N ILE A 185 4.11 13.41 5.85
CA ILE A 185 3.79 12.04 6.29
C ILE A 185 4.90 11.08 5.86
N VAL A 186 5.20 10.99 4.57
CA VAL A 186 6.20 10.05 4.05
C VAL A 186 7.61 10.51 4.42
N ASP A 187 7.86 11.82 4.44
CA ASP A 187 9.16 12.38 4.83
C ASP A 187 9.50 12.00 6.31
N LEU A 188 8.54 12.12 7.24
CA LEU A 188 8.70 11.70 8.65
C LEU A 188 8.93 10.19 8.79
N VAL A 189 8.14 9.39 8.08
CA VAL A 189 8.30 7.92 8.09
C VAL A 189 9.71 7.54 7.62
N SER A 190 10.19 8.16 6.54
CA SER A 190 11.55 7.94 6.02
C SER A 190 12.63 8.31 7.05
N GLU A 191 12.44 9.42 7.77
CA GLU A 191 13.37 9.85 8.81
C GLU A 191 13.40 8.86 9.98
N VAL A 192 12.24 8.42 10.49
CA VAL A 192 12.16 7.43 11.58
C VAL A 192 12.78 6.10 11.17
N VAL A 193 12.50 5.62 9.95
CA VAL A 193 13.11 4.40 9.39
C VAL A 193 14.63 4.54 9.31
N GLY A 194 15.13 5.70 8.87
CA GLY A 194 16.56 5.97 8.77
C GLY A 194 17.30 6.02 10.13
N LEU A 195 16.59 6.32 11.21
CA LEU A 195 17.14 6.32 12.59
C LEU A 195 17.09 4.92 13.24
N HIS A 196 16.33 3.97 12.63
CA HIS A 196 16.15 2.66 13.23
C HIS A 196 17.37 1.77 13.06
N SER A 197 17.64 0.98 14.11
CA SER A 197 18.62 -0.10 14.08
C SER A 197 17.97 -1.36 14.62
N ALA A 198 17.68 -2.29 13.71
CA ALA A 198 17.00 -3.52 14.08
C ALA A 198 17.89 -4.45 14.91
N SER A 199 17.29 -5.13 15.89
CA SER A 199 17.92 -6.29 16.56
C SER A 199 18.08 -7.43 15.56
N SER A 200 19.13 -8.22 15.71
CA SER A 200 19.33 -9.45 14.93
C SER A 200 18.37 -10.57 15.30
N GLU A 201 17.70 -10.45 16.43
CA GLU A 201 16.74 -11.45 16.93
C GLU A 201 15.31 -10.99 16.63
N MET A 202 14.56 -11.84 15.89
CA MET A 202 13.15 -11.64 15.61
C MET A 202 12.31 -12.36 16.64
N SER A 203 11.60 -11.61 17.46
CA SER A 203 10.64 -12.08 18.45
C SER A 203 9.43 -11.14 18.49
N LEU A 204 8.32 -11.59 19.06
CA LEU A 204 7.17 -10.71 19.29
C LEU A 204 7.56 -9.49 20.13
N GLU A 205 8.41 -9.69 21.15
CA GLU A 205 8.87 -8.61 22.01
C GLU A 205 9.70 -7.57 21.25
N SER A 206 10.65 -8.03 20.40
CA SER A 206 11.47 -7.11 19.59
C SER A 206 10.64 -6.30 18.60
N VAL A 207 9.55 -6.87 18.04
CA VAL A 207 8.62 -6.15 17.17
C VAL A 207 7.83 -5.10 17.96
N LEU A 208 7.27 -5.45 19.12
CA LEU A 208 6.51 -4.52 19.96
C LEU A 208 7.38 -3.37 20.52
N ASP A 209 8.63 -3.66 20.85
CA ASP A 209 9.59 -2.64 21.28
C ASP A 209 9.97 -1.69 20.15
N ALA A 210 10.17 -2.23 18.93
CA ALA A 210 10.43 -1.43 17.74
C ALA A 210 9.25 -0.52 17.38
N GLU A 211 8.01 -1.02 17.46
CA GLU A 211 6.81 -0.20 17.27
C GLU A 211 6.70 0.94 18.30
N ARG A 212 6.92 0.62 19.58
CA ARG A 212 6.91 1.64 20.65
C ARG A 212 7.96 2.72 20.40
N TRP A 213 9.19 2.29 20.12
CA TRP A 213 10.29 3.18 19.79
C TRP A 213 9.96 4.08 18.58
N ALA A 214 9.38 3.50 17.52
CA ALA A 214 9.02 4.24 16.31
C ALA A 214 7.98 5.33 16.60
N ARG A 215 6.96 5.02 17.41
CA ARG A 215 5.92 5.98 17.82
C ARG A 215 6.52 7.12 18.64
N GLU A 216 7.31 6.81 19.65
CA GLU A 216 7.99 7.81 20.51
C GLU A 216 8.95 8.71 19.70
N THR A 217 9.67 8.10 18.75
CA THR A 217 10.58 8.83 17.86
C THR A 217 9.80 9.75 16.91
N ALA A 218 8.74 9.26 16.29
CA ALA A 218 7.88 10.06 15.42
C ALA A 218 7.26 11.24 16.18
N ASP A 219 6.70 11.01 17.38
CA ASP A 219 6.12 12.06 18.22
C ASP A 219 7.17 13.11 18.63
N SER A 220 8.40 12.66 18.93
CA SER A 220 9.51 13.55 19.27
C SER A 220 9.95 14.43 18.10
N LEU A 221 9.90 13.91 16.88
CA LEU A 221 10.21 14.66 15.66
C LEU A 221 9.08 15.65 15.34
N ILE A 222 7.82 15.22 15.41
CA ILE A 222 6.64 16.07 15.20
C ILE A 222 6.64 17.26 16.18
N ALA A 223 7.02 17.05 17.43
CA ALA A 223 7.04 18.11 18.45
C ALA A 223 8.08 19.21 18.17
N LYS A 224 9.03 19.00 17.26
CA LYS A 224 10.07 19.96 16.86
C LYS A 224 9.73 20.76 15.60
N LEU A 225 8.65 20.40 14.90
CA LEU A 225 8.17 21.09 13.70
C LEU A 225 7.36 22.34 14.07
#